data_b5c64abc855a8356f14aaa505ffd659b
#
_entry.id   b5c64abc855a8356f14aaa505ffd659b
#
_cell.length_a   1.000
_cell.length_b   1.000
_cell.length_c   1.000
_cell.angle_alpha   90.00
_cell.angle_beta   90.00
_cell.angle_gamma   90.00
#
_symmetry.space_group_name_H-M   'P 1'
#
loop_
_entity.id
_entity.type
_entity.pdbx_description
1 polymer ?
#
loop_
_entity_poly.entity_id
_entity_poly.type
_entity_poly.pdbx_seq_one_letter_code
_entity_poly.pdbx_strand_id
1 'polypeptide(L)'
;GLGDVYNRQESCLAAQAGGANRVELCAGIPEGGTTPSYGDIVIAREALTKTLLHVIIRPRGGDFLYSPIEQRIMLKDIDNARQLGADGVVFGCLTAKGDVDLSLMRQLIEVSQGMSVTFHRAFDVCRNPQEALEQIIELGCNRILTSGAQATAEQGIPLLKKLQQQADGRIILLAGCGVNENNIAHIATETGIREFHFSARETIESKMLHRNGTVSMGGTVNIEEYQRPITTVERVKETIKALTGLKQEEAYK
;
A
#
# COMPACT_ATOMS: atom_id res chain seq x y z
N GLY A 1 4.99 3.47 -13.24
CA GLY A 1 5.10 4.06 -11.92
C GLY A 1 6.11 3.31 -11.09
N LEU A 2 7.13 3.98 -10.59
CA LEU A 2 8.27 3.31 -9.98
C LEU A 2 8.23 3.27 -8.45
N GLY A 3 7.41 4.10 -7.81
CA GLY A 3 7.38 4.18 -6.36
C GLY A 3 6.01 4.55 -5.83
N ASP A 4 5.49 3.70 -4.97
CA ASP A 4 4.30 3.91 -4.19
C ASP A 4 4.73 4.00 -2.72
N VAL A 5 4.60 5.17 -2.11
CA VAL A 5 5.05 5.43 -0.76
C VAL A 5 3.88 5.39 0.20
N TYR A 6 3.93 4.45 1.13
CA TYR A 6 2.93 4.20 2.14
C TYR A 6 3.19 5.04 3.38
N ASN A 7 2.37 6.06 3.65
CA ASN A 7 2.60 6.90 4.82
C ASN A 7 1.46 7.87 5.21
N ARG A 8 1.77 8.74 6.20
CA ARG A 8 0.97 9.86 6.69
C ARG A 8 1.30 11.16 5.91
N GLN A 9 0.55 12.23 6.15
CA GLN A 9 0.60 13.50 5.39
C GLN A 9 1.97 14.17 5.32
N GLU A 10 2.69 14.29 6.43
CA GLU A 10 4.05 14.90 6.42
C GLU A 10 5.00 14.15 5.47
N SER A 11 4.80 12.85 5.34
CA SER A 11 5.56 11.99 4.46
C SER A 11 5.12 12.09 2.99
N CYS A 12 3.92 12.58 2.69
CA CYS A 12 3.46 12.79 1.33
C CYS A 12 4.34 13.80 0.58
N LEU A 13 4.71 14.90 1.25
CA LEU A 13 5.61 15.90 0.68
C LEU A 13 7.00 15.35 0.43
N ALA A 14 7.52 14.56 1.37
CA ALA A 14 8.83 13.91 1.20
C ALA A 14 8.81 12.88 0.05
N ALA A 15 7.73 12.11 -0.07
CA ALA A 15 7.54 11.17 -1.16
C ALA A 15 7.50 11.87 -2.52
N GLN A 16 6.73 12.96 -2.64
CA GLN A 16 6.65 13.75 -3.85
C GLN A 16 8.01 14.39 -4.21
N ALA A 17 8.70 14.99 -3.23
CA ALA A 17 10.02 15.59 -3.43
C ALA A 17 11.09 14.54 -3.78
N GLY A 18 10.92 13.31 -3.31
CA GLY A 18 11.76 12.16 -3.63
C GLY A 18 11.51 11.55 -5.00
N GLY A 19 10.44 11.96 -5.69
CA GLY A 19 10.10 11.48 -7.03
C GLY A 19 9.16 10.27 -7.06
N ALA A 20 8.44 9.97 -5.97
CA ALA A 20 7.42 8.95 -5.97
C ALA A 20 6.29 9.29 -6.95
N ASN A 21 5.82 8.29 -7.71
CA ASN A 21 4.71 8.48 -8.64
C ASN A 21 3.37 8.49 -7.94
N ARG A 22 3.27 7.81 -6.82
CA ARG A 22 2.05 7.61 -6.05
C ARG A 22 2.33 7.59 -4.56
N VAL A 23 1.37 8.03 -3.78
CA VAL A 23 1.35 7.90 -2.32
C VAL A 23 0.11 7.09 -1.96
N GLU A 24 0.27 6.08 -1.12
CA GLU A 24 -0.83 5.43 -0.43
C GLU A 24 -0.97 6.04 0.97
N LEU A 25 -2.03 6.80 1.16
CA LEU A 25 -2.33 7.46 2.43
C LEU A 25 -3.04 6.50 3.38
N CYS A 26 -2.55 6.42 4.61
CA CYS A 26 -3.12 5.59 5.67
C CYS A 26 -2.99 6.24 7.05
N ALA A 27 -3.83 5.78 7.95
CA ALA A 27 -3.68 5.93 9.39
C ALA A 27 -3.29 4.57 10.00
N GLY A 28 -3.22 4.44 11.33
CA GLY A 28 -3.09 3.15 12.02
C GLY A 28 -1.92 2.29 11.53
N ILE A 29 -0.76 2.89 11.29
CA ILE A 29 0.42 2.18 10.76
C ILE A 29 0.81 0.97 11.61
N PRO A 30 0.79 1.02 12.96
CA PRO A 30 1.08 -0.15 13.80
C PRO A 30 0.11 -1.33 13.59
N GLU A 31 -1.10 -1.06 13.12
CA GLU A 31 -2.14 -2.05 12.80
C GLU A 31 -2.08 -2.53 11.34
N GLY A 32 -1.07 -2.11 10.59
CA GLY A 32 -0.91 -2.43 9.18
C GLY A 32 -1.61 -1.46 8.22
N GLY A 33 -2.06 -0.32 8.70
CA GLY A 33 -2.76 0.71 7.94
C GLY A 33 -4.27 0.57 7.98
N THR A 34 -4.92 1.67 8.29
CA THR A 34 -6.38 1.83 8.30
C THR A 34 -6.78 3.08 7.51
N THR A 35 -8.07 3.25 7.27
CA THR A 35 -8.61 4.41 6.54
C THR A 35 -8.18 5.72 7.23
N PRO A 36 -7.57 6.66 6.50
CA PRO A 36 -7.21 7.97 7.03
C PRO A 36 -8.45 8.82 7.28
N SER A 37 -8.33 9.84 8.14
CA SER A 37 -9.42 10.76 8.42
C SER A 37 -9.75 11.64 7.20
N TYR A 38 -10.92 12.30 7.24
CA TYR A 38 -11.30 13.32 6.28
C TYR A 38 -10.22 14.41 6.14
N GLY A 39 -9.74 14.95 7.27
CA GLY A 39 -8.70 15.96 7.28
C GLY A 39 -7.38 15.50 6.68
N ASP A 40 -7.01 14.23 6.93
CA ASP A 40 -5.82 13.63 6.33
C ASP A 40 -5.89 13.65 4.79
N ILE A 41 -7.03 13.27 4.23
CA ILE A 41 -7.22 13.19 2.77
C ILE A 41 -7.22 14.59 2.15
N VAL A 42 -7.94 15.55 2.75
CA VAL A 42 -7.98 16.95 2.28
C VAL A 42 -6.57 17.54 2.20
N ILE A 43 -5.83 17.47 3.30
CA ILE A 43 -4.49 18.06 3.37
C ILE A 43 -3.50 17.33 2.45
N ALA A 44 -3.58 16.01 2.35
CA ALA A 44 -2.76 15.27 1.41
C ALA A 44 -3.08 15.66 -0.04
N ARG A 45 -4.35 15.82 -0.40
CA ARG A 45 -4.74 16.23 -1.76
C ARG A 45 -4.22 17.63 -2.10
N GLU A 46 -4.31 18.58 -1.19
CA GLU A 46 -3.79 19.95 -1.37
C GLU A 46 -2.25 19.93 -1.57
N ALA A 47 -1.55 19.09 -0.82
CA ALA A 47 -0.10 19.00 -0.86
C ALA A 47 0.45 18.29 -2.12
N LEU A 48 -0.27 17.32 -2.66
CA LEU A 48 0.16 16.50 -3.78
C LEU A 48 -0.28 17.12 -5.11
N THR A 49 0.64 17.80 -5.79
CA THR A 49 0.39 18.48 -7.08
C THR A 49 0.80 17.66 -8.31
N LYS A 50 1.73 16.71 -8.14
CA LYS A 50 2.30 15.90 -9.23
C LYS A 50 2.24 14.40 -8.97
N THR A 51 2.07 14.00 -7.70
CA THR A 51 2.03 12.62 -7.25
C THR A 51 0.59 12.18 -7.06
N LEU A 52 0.24 10.98 -7.53
CA LEU A 52 -1.09 10.42 -7.38
C LEU A 52 -1.38 10.10 -5.91
N LEU A 53 -2.61 10.35 -5.48
CA LEU A 53 -3.10 10.05 -4.14
C LEU A 53 -4.01 8.82 -4.18
N HIS A 54 -3.56 7.73 -3.58
CA HIS A 54 -4.37 6.56 -3.28
C HIS A 54 -4.70 6.51 -1.79
N VAL A 55 -5.90 6.11 -1.45
CA VAL A 55 -6.40 6.07 -0.07
C VAL A 55 -6.74 4.64 0.30
N ILE A 56 -6.17 4.14 1.41
CA ILE A 56 -6.53 2.84 1.93
C ILE A 56 -7.94 2.88 2.54
N ILE A 57 -8.74 1.89 2.20
CA ILE A 57 -10.09 1.69 2.75
C ILE A 57 -10.07 0.41 3.57
N ARG A 58 -9.81 0.56 4.85
CA ARG A 58 -9.73 -0.53 5.83
C ARG A 58 -10.23 -0.03 7.17
N PRO A 59 -11.44 -0.41 7.58
CA PRO A 59 -12.11 0.20 8.75
C PRO A 59 -11.46 -0.16 10.08
N ARG A 60 -10.68 -1.23 10.13
CA ARG A 60 -9.96 -1.71 11.32
C ARG A 60 -8.74 -2.56 10.97
N GLY A 61 -7.86 -2.78 11.91
CA GLY A 61 -6.84 -3.82 11.86
C GLY A 61 -7.42 -5.24 11.93
N GLY A 62 -6.55 -6.24 11.96
CA GLY A 62 -6.93 -7.65 11.98
C GLY A 62 -7.24 -8.23 10.60
N ASP A 63 -8.18 -9.15 10.54
CA ASP A 63 -8.56 -9.88 9.32
C ASP A 63 -9.29 -9.02 8.27
N PHE A 64 -9.71 -9.65 7.17
CA PHE A 64 -10.35 -9.01 6.02
C PHE A 64 -11.76 -9.56 5.76
N LEU A 65 -12.38 -10.16 6.78
CA LEU A 65 -13.78 -10.57 6.80
C LEU A 65 -14.59 -9.48 7.51
N TYR A 66 -15.40 -8.75 6.77
CA TYR A 66 -16.09 -7.56 7.26
C TYR A 66 -17.57 -7.80 7.55
N SER A 67 -18.02 -7.29 8.69
CA SER A 67 -19.42 -7.29 9.08
C SER A 67 -20.27 -6.37 8.17
N PRO A 68 -21.62 -6.49 8.14
CA PRO A 68 -22.46 -5.59 7.37
C PRO A 68 -22.28 -4.10 7.71
N ILE A 69 -21.98 -3.78 8.97
CA ILE A 69 -21.69 -2.39 9.39
C ILE A 69 -20.37 -1.93 8.82
N GLU A 70 -19.32 -2.75 8.91
CA GLU A 70 -18.00 -2.43 8.36
C GLU A 70 -18.06 -2.25 6.83
N GLN A 71 -18.82 -3.08 6.13
CA GLN A 71 -19.06 -2.94 4.69
C GLN A 71 -19.70 -1.59 4.34
N ARG A 72 -20.70 -1.15 5.12
CA ARG A 72 -21.32 0.17 4.94
C ARG A 72 -20.34 1.32 5.21
N ILE A 73 -19.47 1.19 6.22
CA ILE A 73 -18.39 2.15 6.49
C ILE A 73 -17.47 2.24 5.27
N MET A 74 -17.01 1.10 4.74
CA MET A 74 -16.13 1.07 3.58
C MET A 74 -16.75 1.75 2.35
N LEU A 75 -18.01 1.52 2.06
CA LEU A 75 -18.73 2.19 0.96
C LEU A 75 -18.75 3.71 1.13
N LYS A 76 -18.98 4.19 2.35
CA LYS A 76 -18.96 5.64 2.66
C LYS A 76 -17.56 6.23 2.57
N ASP A 77 -16.56 5.52 3.04
CA ASP A 77 -15.16 5.97 2.98
C ASP A 77 -14.66 6.06 1.53
N ILE A 78 -15.05 5.13 0.66
CA ILE A 78 -14.73 5.20 -0.76
C ILE A 78 -15.38 6.41 -1.42
N ASP A 79 -16.68 6.64 -1.18
CA ASP A 79 -17.38 7.79 -1.72
C ASP A 79 -16.76 9.11 -1.24
N ASN A 80 -16.40 9.19 0.05
CA ASN A 80 -15.70 10.32 0.62
C ASN A 80 -14.32 10.56 -0.06
N ALA A 81 -13.51 9.53 -0.21
CA ALA A 81 -12.22 9.64 -0.90
C ALA A 81 -12.39 10.13 -2.34
N ARG A 82 -13.40 9.63 -3.06
CA ARG A 82 -13.72 10.06 -4.43
C ARG A 82 -14.11 11.54 -4.48
N GLN A 83 -14.99 11.99 -3.60
CA GLN A 83 -15.44 13.38 -3.54
C GLN A 83 -14.29 14.33 -3.18
N LEU A 84 -13.32 13.88 -2.38
CA LEU A 84 -12.14 14.64 -1.99
C LEU A 84 -11.02 14.62 -3.05
N GLY A 85 -11.22 13.97 -4.20
CA GLY A 85 -10.31 13.99 -5.33
C GLY A 85 -9.15 12.99 -5.23
N ALA A 86 -9.33 11.88 -4.51
CA ALA A 86 -8.38 10.77 -4.58
C ALA A 86 -8.31 10.21 -6.00
N ASP A 87 -7.11 9.83 -6.44
CA ASP A 87 -6.86 9.23 -7.75
C ASP A 87 -7.12 7.71 -7.73
N GLY A 88 -7.08 7.12 -6.55
CA GLY A 88 -7.32 5.69 -6.36
C GLY A 88 -7.67 5.32 -4.93
N VAL A 89 -8.15 4.09 -4.77
CA VAL A 89 -8.45 3.47 -3.48
C VAL A 89 -7.82 2.08 -3.40
N VAL A 90 -7.53 1.67 -2.18
CA VAL A 90 -6.84 0.42 -1.89
C VAL A 90 -7.64 -0.36 -0.86
N PHE A 91 -8.14 -1.53 -1.23
CA PHE A 91 -8.92 -2.40 -0.33
C PHE A 91 -8.81 -3.87 -0.74
N GLY A 92 -9.32 -4.75 0.09
CA GLY A 92 -9.38 -6.18 -0.20
C GLY A 92 -10.25 -6.88 0.83
N CYS A 93 -11.12 -7.77 0.37
CA CYS A 93 -12.10 -8.46 1.20
C CYS A 93 -12.03 -9.96 0.96
N LEU A 94 -12.06 -10.72 2.04
CA LEU A 94 -12.05 -12.18 2.01
C LEU A 94 -13.31 -12.74 2.68
N THR A 95 -13.73 -13.92 2.23
CA THR A 95 -14.73 -14.74 2.90
C THR A 95 -14.12 -15.43 4.12
N ALA A 96 -14.96 -16.01 4.97
CA ALA A 96 -14.51 -16.82 6.11
C ALA A 96 -13.65 -18.03 5.69
N LYS A 97 -13.74 -18.47 4.44
CA LYS A 97 -12.93 -19.54 3.87
C LYS A 97 -11.59 -19.07 3.30
N GLY A 98 -11.32 -17.76 3.32
CA GLY A 98 -10.12 -17.18 2.76
C GLY A 98 -10.14 -16.98 1.24
N ASP A 99 -11.29 -17.07 0.61
CA ASP A 99 -11.49 -16.76 -0.81
C ASP A 99 -11.78 -15.26 -0.97
N VAL A 100 -11.56 -14.71 -2.17
CA VAL A 100 -11.96 -13.34 -2.47
C VAL A 100 -13.48 -13.19 -2.32
N ASP A 101 -13.93 -12.22 -1.54
CA ASP A 101 -15.35 -11.89 -1.43
C ASP A 101 -15.82 -11.13 -2.67
N LEU A 102 -16.19 -11.88 -3.71
CA LEU A 102 -16.59 -11.32 -5.01
C LEU A 102 -17.81 -10.41 -4.91
N SER A 103 -18.74 -10.73 -4.03
CA SER A 103 -19.98 -9.93 -3.86
C SER A 103 -19.67 -8.56 -3.28
N LEU A 104 -18.91 -8.52 -2.19
CA LEU A 104 -18.51 -7.26 -1.56
C LEU A 104 -17.56 -6.47 -2.47
N MET A 105 -16.59 -7.14 -3.09
CA MET A 105 -15.65 -6.47 -4.00
C MET A 105 -16.37 -5.76 -5.16
N ARG A 106 -17.39 -6.37 -5.77
CA ARG A 106 -18.17 -5.71 -6.83
C ARG A 106 -18.85 -4.43 -6.34
N GLN A 107 -19.44 -4.44 -5.16
CA GLN A 107 -20.07 -3.26 -4.57
C GLN A 107 -19.06 -2.14 -4.32
N LEU A 108 -17.89 -2.46 -3.76
CA LEU A 108 -16.83 -1.48 -3.49
C LEU A 108 -16.25 -0.91 -4.79
N ILE A 109 -16.06 -1.73 -5.82
CA ILE A 109 -15.57 -1.29 -7.14
C ILE A 109 -16.60 -0.39 -7.81
N GLU A 110 -17.88 -0.69 -7.70
CA GLU A 110 -18.93 0.15 -8.28
C GLU A 110 -18.91 1.57 -7.71
N VAL A 111 -18.76 1.73 -6.40
CA VAL A 111 -18.63 3.06 -5.77
C VAL A 111 -17.30 3.74 -6.09
N SER A 112 -16.28 2.98 -6.47
CA SER A 112 -14.95 3.48 -6.82
C SER A 112 -14.85 4.04 -8.24
N GLN A 113 -15.95 4.17 -8.99
CA GLN A 113 -15.94 4.61 -10.38
C GLN A 113 -15.12 5.88 -10.60
N GLY A 114 -14.24 5.85 -11.61
CA GLY A 114 -13.33 6.93 -11.95
C GLY A 114 -12.00 6.94 -11.18
N MET A 115 -11.86 6.07 -10.19
CA MET A 115 -10.62 5.88 -9.44
C MET A 115 -9.92 4.57 -9.79
N SER A 116 -8.61 4.54 -9.66
CA SER A 116 -7.84 3.30 -9.73
C SER A 116 -8.11 2.43 -8.49
N VAL A 117 -8.27 1.13 -8.67
CA VAL A 117 -8.51 0.17 -7.58
C VAL A 117 -7.32 -0.76 -7.43
N THR A 118 -6.75 -0.80 -6.24
CA THR A 118 -5.70 -1.75 -5.85
C THR A 118 -6.26 -2.73 -4.83
N PHE A 119 -6.14 -4.03 -5.10
CA PHE A 119 -6.37 -5.08 -4.10
C PHE A 119 -5.12 -5.20 -3.24
N HIS A 120 -5.24 -4.98 -1.93
CA HIS A 120 -4.10 -4.92 -1.03
C HIS A 120 -3.66 -6.29 -0.50
N ARG A 121 -2.83 -6.30 0.53
CA ARG A 121 -2.21 -7.49 1.12
C ARG A 121 -3.18 -8.49 1.79
N ALA A 122 -4.50 -8.29 1.75
CA ALA A 122 -5.44 -9.38 1.99
C ALA A 122 -5.17 -10.56 1.03
N PHE A 123 -4.60 -10.27 -0.15
CA PHE A 123 -4.12 -11.28 -1.09
C PHE A 123 -3.09 -12.24 -0.48
N ASP A 124 -2.21 -11.75 0.40
CA ASP A 124 -1.14 -12.55 1.00
C ASP A 124 -1.64 -13.58 2.03
N VAL A 125 -2.89 -13.46 2.47
CA VAL A 125 -3.55 -14.39 3.41
C VAL A 125 -4.74 -15.11 2.79
N CYS A 126 -4.96 -14.99 1.49
CA CYS A 126 -5.98 -15.75 0.80
C CYS A 126 -5.60 -17.25 0.69
N ARG A 127 -6.61 -18.08 0.54
CA ARG A 127 -6.44 -19.54 0.49
C ARG A 127 -5.70 -20.02 -0.76
N ASN A 128 -5.98 -19.42 -1.91
CA ASN A 128 -5.42 -19.79 -3.21
C ASN A 128 -5.03 -18.54 -4.01
N PRO A 129 -3.75 -18.10 -3.97
CA PRO A 129 -3.32 -16.89 -4.67
C PRO A 129 -3.50 -16.93 -6.19
N GLN A 130 -3.34 -18.11 -6.82
CA GLN A 130 -3.47 -18.22 -8.27
C GLN A 130 -4.92 -18.05 -8.73
N GLU A 131 -5.86 -18.63 -8.00
CA GLU A 131 -7.30 -18.44 -8.24
C GLU A 131 -7.72 -17.01 -7.91
N ALA A 132 -7.25 -16.46 -6.79
CA ALA A 132 -7.52 -15.08 -6.40
C ALA A 132 -7.03 -14.08 -7.45
N LEU A 133 -5.87 -14.31 -8.06
CA LEU A 133 -5.35 -13.48 -9.15
C LEU A 133 -6.35 -13.39 -10.32
N GLU A 134 -6.87 -14.53 -10.80
CA GLU A 134 -7.85 -14.54 -11.90
C GLU A 134 -9.14 -13.81 -11.49
N GLN A 135 -9.65 -14.08 -10.30
CA GLN A 135 -10.87 -13.42 -9.80
C GLN A 135 -10.70 -11.90 -9.70
N ILE A 136 -9.55 -11.41 -9.25
CA ILE A 136 -9.27 -9.97 -9.12
C ILE A 136 -9.10 -9.33 -10.50
N ILE A 137 -8.51 -10.04 -11.47
CA ILE A 137 -8.46 -9.60 -12.87
C ILE A 137 -9.88 -9.46 -13.43
N GLU A 138 -10.74 -10.47 -13.25
CA GLU A 138 -12.14 -10.45 -13.71
C GLU A 138 -12.96 -9.34 -13.06
N LEU A 139 -12.68 -9.00 -11.81
CA LEU A 139 -13.29 -7.88 -11.11
C LEU A 139 -12.91 -6.51 -11.69
N GLY A 140 -11.86 -6.44 -12.50
CA GLY A 140 -11.39 -5.21 -13.12
C GLY A 140 -10.52 -4.32 -12.23
N CYS A 141 -9.91 -4.87 -11.18
CA CYS A 141 -8.91 -4.15 -10.39
C CYS A 141 -7.69 -3.80 -11.27
N ASN A 142 -7.06 -2.66 -10.98
CA ASN A 142 -5.90 -2.19 -11.72
C ASN A 142 -4.59 -2.81 -11.22
N ARG A 143 -4.51 -3.12 -9.92
CA ARG A 143 -3.30 -3.60 -9.25
C ARG A 143 -3.61 -4.61 -8.15
N ILE A 144 -2.60 -5.42 -7.84
CA ILE A 144 -2.54 -6.24 -6.63
C ILE A 144 -1.24 -5.89 -5.90
N LEU A 145 -1.35 -5.45 -4.65
CA LEU A 145 -0.23 -5.29 -3.74
C LEU A 145 0.00 -6.60 -2.99
N THR A 146 1.17 -7.18 -3.15
CA THR A 146 1.49 -8.48 -2.55
C THR A 146 2.96 -8.60 -2.15
N SER A 147 3.23 -9.37 -1.12
CA SER A 147 4.56 -9.82 -0.72
C SER A 147 4.86 -11.26 -1.16
N GLY A 148 4.04 -11.83 -2.06
CA GLY A 148 4.17 -13.23 -2.44
C GLY A 148 3.80 -14.19 -1.31
N ALA A 149 2.79 -13.83 -0.50
CA ALA A 149 2.30 -14.62 0.65
C ALA A 149 3.40 -14.94 1.70
N GLN A 150 4.40 -14.07 1.80
CA GLN A 150 5.49 -14.17 2.79
C GLN A 150 5.55 -12.92 3.67
N ALA A 151 6.38 -12.95 4.70
CA ALA A 151 6.59 -11.81 5.59
C ALA A 151 7.16 -10.60 4.84
N THR A 152 8.01 -10.82 3.84
CA THR A 152 8.60 -9.78 2.99
C THR A 152 8.50 -10.14 1.51
N ALA A 153 8.52 -9.13 0.63
CA ALA A 153 8.55 -9.33 -0.82
C ALA A 153 9.78 -10.11 -1.28
N GLU A 154 10.93 -9.92 -0.65
CA GLU A 154 12.15 -10.66 -0.96
C GLU A 154 12.00 -12.16 -0.70
N GLN A 155 11.42 -12.54 0.43
CA GLN A 155 11.08 -13.95 0.72
C GLN A 155 10.01 -14.51 -0.22
N GLY A 156 9.13 -13.65 -0.72
CA GLY A 156 8.04 -14.01 -1.62
C GLY A 156 8.41 -14.09 -3.10
N ILE A 157 9.66 -13.83 -3.49
CA ILE A 157 10.12 -13.87 -4.89
C ILE A 157 9.63 -15.09 -5.66
N PRO A 158 9.69 -16.33 -5.15
CA PRO A 158 9.24 -17.50 -5.91
C PRO A 158 7.77 -17.43 -6.33
N LEU A 159 6.87 -17.00 -5.44
CA LEU A 159 5.46 -16.82 -5.77
C LEU A 159 5.23 -15.57 -6.61
N LEU A 160 5.86 -14.45 -6.30
CA LEU A 160 5.77 -13.21 -7.07
C LEU A 160 6.12 -13.44 -8.55
N LYS A 161 7.18 -14.20 -8.83
CA LYS A 161 7.57 -14.56 -10.20
C LYS A 161 6.47 -15.36 -10.92
N LYS A 162 5.90 -16.35 -10.25
CA LYS A 162 4.80 -17.16 -10.82
C LYS A 162 3.56 -16.31 -11.10
N LEU A 163 3.18 -15.46 -10.16
CA LEU A 163 2.03 -14.57 -10.31
C LEU A 163 2.24 -13.55 -11.43
N GLN A 164 3.45 -13.01 -11.57
CA GLN A 164 3.79 -12.08 -12.66
C GLN A 164 3.67 -12.76 -14.03
N GLN A 165 4.14 -13.99 -14.15
CA GLN A 165 3.98 -14.79 -15.37
C GLN A 165 2.51 -15.10 -15.66
N GLN A 166 1.74 -15.52 -14.65
CA GLN A 166 0.32 -15.82 -14.79
C GLN A 166 -0.49 -14.57 -15.14
N ALA A 167 -0.16 -13.41 -14.56
CA ALA A 167 -0.85 -12.14 -14.84
C ALA A 167 -0.74 -11.74 -16.32
N ASP A 168 0.39 -12.01 -16.95
CA ASP A 168 0.64 -11.79 -18.38
C ASP A 168 0.17 -10.41 -18.90
N GLY A 169 0.47 -9.37 -18.11
CA GLY A 169 0.10 -7.98 -18.43
C GLY A 169 -1.37 -7.61 -18.22
N ARG A 170 -2.22 -8.55 -17.80
CA ARG A 170 -3.66 -8.30 -17.57
C ARG A 170 -3.95 -7.47 -16.33
N ILE A 171 -3.04 -7.44 -15.38
CA ILE A 171 -3.08 -6.65 -14.15
C ILE A 171 -1.67 -6.30 -13.71
N ILE A 172 -1.50 -5.20 -13.00
CA ILE A 172 -0.21 -4.79 -12.47
C ILE A 172 0.01 -5.45 -11.11
N LEU A 173 1.14 -6.14 -10.93
CA LEU A 173 1.59 -6.57 -9.61
C LEU A 173 2.49 -5.49 -9.01
N LEU A 174 2.17 -5.12 -7.78
CA LEU A 174 2.87 -4.15 -6.96
C LEU A 174 3.54 -4.92 -5.81
N ALA A 175 4.86 -5.09 -5.88
CA ALA A 175 5.60 -5.79 -4.83
C ALA A 175 5.78 -4.89 -3.61
N GLY A 176 5.41 -5.37 -2.44
CA GLY A 176 5.49 -4.60 -1.20
C GLY A 176 5.81 -5.43 0.02
N CYS A 177 6.09 -4.73 1.10
CA CYS A 177 6.58 -5.23 2.37
C CYS A 177 8.09 -5.50 2.40
N GLY A 178 8.81 -4.68 3.15
CA GLY A 178 10.26 -4.79 3.31
C GLY A 178 11.07 -4.37 2.08
N VAL A 179 10.45 -3.75 1.07
CA VAL A 179 11.16 -3.22 -0.09
C VAL A 179 11.93 -1.97 0.30
N ASN A 180 13.20 -1.91 -0.09
CA ASN A 180 14.11 -0.82 0.19
C ASN A 180 15.21 -0.73 -0.88
N GLU A 181 16.11 0.25 -0.74
CA GLU A 181 17.22 0.52 -1.64
C GLU A 181 18.19 -0.66 -1.85
N ASN A 182 18.26 -1.60 -0.90
CA ASN A 182 19.20 -2.72 -0.96
C ASN A 182 18.62 -3.95 -1.69
N ASN A 183 17.30 -4.09 -1.78
CA ASN A 183 16.66 -5.30 -2.33
C ASN A 183 15.75 -5.06 -3.53
N ILE A 184 15.33 -3.82 -3.79
CA ILE A 184 14.37 -3.51 -4.86
C ILE A 184 14.86 -3.96 -6.24
N ALA A 185 16.15 -3.78 -6.52
CA ALA A 185 16.77 -4.19 -7.77
C ALA A 185 16.76 -5.72 -7.94
N HIS A 186 17.09 -6.45 -6.89
CA HIS A 186 17.06 -7.91 -6.87
C HIS A 186 15.63 -8.44 -7.09
N ILE A 187 14.64 -7.91 -6.37
CA ILE A 187 13.24 -8.31 -6.53
C ILE A 187 12.78 -8.05 -7.97
N ALA A 188 13.10 -6.88 -8.54
CA ALA A 188 12.74 -6.54 -9.91
C ALA A 188 13.33 -7.51 -10.93
N THR A 189 14.59 -7.83 -10.80
CA THR A 189 15.31 -8.75 -11.72
C THR A 189 14.75 -10.17 -11.66
N GLU A 190 14.54 -10.70 -10.46
CA GLU A 190 14.08 -12.07 -10.27
C GLU A 190 12.61 -12.29 -10.66
N THR A 191 11.77 -11.28 -10.48
CA THR A 191 10.32 -11.43 -10.65
C THR A 191 9.80 -10.84 -11.96
N GLY A 192 10.50 -9.87 -12.55
CA GLY A 192 10.01 -9.06 -13.67
C GLY A 192 8.97 -7.99 -13.26
N ILE A 193 8.67 -7.84 -11.97
CA ILE A 193 7.76 -6.81 -11.46
C ILE A 193 8.40 -5.43 -11.63
N ARG A 194 7.59 -4.43 -11.97
CA ARG A 194 8.04 -3.07 -12.29
C ARG A 194 7.45 -1.98 -11.40
N GLU A 195 6.45 -2.29 -10.57
CA GLU A 195 5.89 -1.38 -9.58
C GLU A 195 6.18 -1.88 -8.16
N PHE A 196 6.60 -0.98 -7.29
CA PHE A 196 7.05 -1.30 -5.93
C PHE A 196 6.40 -0.39 -4.91
N HIS A 197 6.04 -0.98 -3.79
CA HIS A 197 5.46 -0.32 -2.63
C HIS A 197 6.44 -0.36 -1.47
N PHE A 198 6.84 0.81 -0.98
CA PHE A 198 7.84 0.92 0.09
C PHE A 198 7.54 2.12 1.01
N SER A 199 8.13 2.15 2.18
CA SER A 199 7.89 3.21 3.17
C SER A 199 9.00 4.23 3.27
N ALA A 200 10.22 3.89 2.93
CA ALA A 200 11.40 4.76 3.00
C ALA A 200 11.50 5.53 4.34
N ARG A 201 11.25 4.83 5.46
CA ARG A 201 11.10 5.44 6.79
C ARG A 201 12.41 5.54 7.52
N GLU A 202 12.52 6.61 8.30
CA GLU A 202 13.49 6.80 9.38
C GLU A 202 12.74 7.11 10.67
N THR A 203 13.36 6.81 11.80
CA THR A 203 12.79 7.14 13.11
C THR A 203 13.34 8.48 13.57
N ILE A 204 12.46 9.40 13.95
CA ILE A 204 12.83 10.67 14.54
C ILE A 204 12.34 10.78 15.99
N GLU A 205 13.11 11.47 16.81
CA GLU A 205 12.72 11.78 18.19
C GLU A 205 11.60 12.83 18.23
N SER A 206 10.73 12.68 19.22
CA SER A 206 9.73 13.70 19.52
C SER A 206 10.40 15.00 19.96
N LYS A 207 9.83 16.13 19.54
CA LYS A 207 10.24 17.46 20.00
C LYS A 207 9.65 17.82 21.39
N MET A 208 8.86 16.94 22.01
CA MET A 208 8.37 17.16 23.37
C MET A 208 9.52 17.17 24.38
N LEU A 209 9.59 18.24 25.17
CA LEU A 209 10.59 18.40 26.23
C LEU A 209 10.20 17.64 27.50
N HIS A 210 8.93 17.68 27.87
CA HIS A 210 8.41 16.88 28.97
C HIS A 210 8.05 15.48 28.50
N ARG A 211 8.55 14.45 29.22
CA ARG A 211 8.28 13.03 28.89
C ARG A 211 7.90 12.27 30.16
N ASN A 212 6.78 11.54 30.08
CA ASN A 212 6.39 10.58 31.09
C ASN A 212 6.57 9.16 30.56
N GLY A 213 7.66 8.51 30.90
CA GLY A 213 7.98 7.16 30.44
C GLY A 213 7.25 6.03 31.16
N THR A 214 6.35 6.36 32.10
CA THR A 214 5.61 5.35 32.89
C THR A 214 4.23 5.04 32.31
N VAL A 215 3.78 5.80 31.32
CA VAL A 215 2.46 5.66 30.70
C VAL A 215 2.62 5.37 29.21
N SER A 216 1.99 4.31 28.73
CA SER A 216 1.83 4.01 27.32
C SER A 216 0.38 4.18 26.89
N MET A 217 0.16 4.85 25.76
CA MET A 217 -1.16 5.05 25.15
C MET A 217 -1.50 3.95 24.12
N GLY A 218 -0.54 3.10 23.77
CA GLY A 218 -0.67 2.10 22.70
C GLY A 218 -1.57 0.90 23.00
N GLY A 219 -2.13 0.78 24.20
CA GLY A 219 -2.98 -0.35 24.58
C GLY A 219 -2.26 -1.69 24.42
N THR A 220 -2.74 -2.53 23.50
CA THR A 220 -2.15 -3.84 23.19
C THR A 220 -0.99 -3.78 22.18
N VAL A 221 -0.79 -2.65 21.53
CA VAL A 221 0.32 -2.42 20.59
C VAL A 221 1.39 -1.59 21.30
N ASN A 222 2.63 -2.10 21.32
CA ASN A 222 3.74 -1.34 21.91
C ASN A 222 4.13 -0.21 20.94
N ILE A 223 3.89 1.03 21.34
CA ILE A 223 4.22 2.25 20.61
C ILE A 223 5.23 3.04 21.43
N GLU A 224 6.37 3.38 20.80
CA GLU A 224 7.33 4.31 21.39
C GLU A 224 6.75 5.74 21.35
N GLU A 225 6.30 6.22 22.51
CA GLU A 225 5.55 7.47 22.64
C GLU A 225 6.34 8.71 22.18
N TYR A 226 7.66 8.64 22.24
CA TYR A 226 8.55 9.78 21.93
C TYR A 226 9.39 9.58 20.66
N GLN A 227 9.04 8.59 19.85
CA GLN A 227 9.65 8.37 18.54
C GLN A 227 8.57 8.25 17.46
N ARG A 228 8.87 8.73 16.26
CA ARG A 228 7.96 8.66 15.13
C ARG A 228 8.68 8.18 13.87
N PRO A 229 8.14 7.19 13.15
CA PRO A 229 8.61 6.90 11.81
C PRO A 229 8.13 7.99 10.85
N ILE A 230 9.03 8.51 10.02
CA ILE A 230 8.73 9.44 8.93
C ILE A 230 9.40 8.94 7.63
N THR A 231 8.80 9.27 6.50
CA THR A 231 9.47 9.08 5.20
C THR A 231 10.43 10.24 4.95
N THR A 232 11.62 9.94 4.43
CA THR A 232 12.60 10.96 4.07
C THR A 232 12.78 11.04 2.55
N VAL A 233 13.08 12.24 2.06
CA VAL A 233 13.31 12.52 0.64
C VAL A 233 14.50 11.70 0.13
N GLU A 234 15.54 11.61 0.94
CA GLU A 234 16.79 10.91 0.63
C GLU A 234 16.53 9.43 0.39
N ARG A 235 15.85 8.74 1.32
CA ARG A 235 15.55 7.31 1.18
C ARG A 235 14.59 7.00 0.03
N VAL A 236 13.64 7.90 -0.26
CA VAL A 236 12.79 7.76 -1.45
C VAL A 236 13.64 7.82 -2.72
N LYS A 237 14.53 8.81 -2.83
CA LYS A 237 15.44 8.97 -3.97
C LYS A 237 16.38 7.77 -4.13
N GLU A 238 16.98 7.30 -3.05
CA GLU A 238 17.90 6.14 -3.08
C GLU A 238 17.19 4.87 -3.53
N THR A 239 15.98 4.63 -3.04
CA THR A 239 15.18 3.46 -3.43
C THR A 239 14.80 3.52 -4.91
N ILE A 240 14.35 4.67 -5.41
CA ILE A 240 14.03 4.87 -6.82
C ILE A 240 15.27 4.73 -7.70
N LYS A 241 16.41 5.31 -7.28
CA LYS A 241 17.66 5.23 -8.00
C LYS A 241 18.16 3.79 -8.13
N ALA A 242 18.07 3.00 -7.06
CA ALA A 242 18.45 1.60 -7.08
C ALA A 242 17.69 0.79 -8.15
N LEU A 243 16.39 1.12 -8.35
CA LEU A 243 15.56 0.50 -9.39
C LEU A 243 15.88 1.03 -10.80
N THR A 244 16.13 2.33 -10.96
CA THR A 244 16.40 2.94 -12.27
C THR A 244 17.81 2.65 -12.78
N GLY A 245 18.78 2.39 -11.89
CA GLY A 245 20.13 1.94 -12.25
C GLY A 245 20.14 0.66 -13.07
N LEU A 246 19.24 -0.28 -12.81
CA LEU A 246 19.07 -1.51 -13.59
C LEU A 246 18.71 -1.24 -15.06
N LYS A 247 17.85 -0.24 -15.34
CA LYS A 247 17.42 0.08 -16.70
C LYS A 247 18.56 0.62 -17.57
N GLN A 248 19.56 1.22 -16.97
CA GLN A 248 20.75 1.71 -17.69
C GLN A 248 21.70 0.56 -18.04
N GLU A 249 21.87 -0.40 -17.14
CA GLU A 249 22.72 -1.57 -17.40
C GLU A 249 22.11 -2.54 -18.43
N GLU A 250 20.80 -2.69 -18.46
CA GLU A 250 20.10 -3.50 -19.48
C GLU A 250 20.09 -2.85 -20.87
N ALA A 251 20.15 -1.52 -20.95
CA ALA A 251 20.19 -0.79 -22.22
C ALA A 251 21.56 -0.85 -22.90
N TYR A 252 22.61 -1.28 -22.19
CA TYR A 252 23.99 -1.42 -22.70
C TYR A 252 24.40 -2.88 -22.95
N LYS A 253 23.49 -3.86 -22.77
CA LYS A 253 23.66 -5.28 -23.13
C LYS A 253 22.83 -5.65 -24.33
#